data_b3aacc05e5d7d534073b461a3c57c891
#
_entry.id   b3aacc05e5d7d534073b461a3c57c891
#
_cell.length_a   1.000
_cell.length_b   1.000
_cell.length_c   1.000
_cell.angle_alpha   90.00
_cell.angle_beta   90.00
_cell.angle_gamma   90.00
#
_symmetry.space_group_name_H-M   'P 1'
#
loop_
_entity.id
_entity.type
_entity.pdbx_description
1 polymer ?
#
loop_
_entity_poly.entity_id
_entity_poly.type
_entity_poly.pdbx_seq_one_letter_code
_entity_poly.pdbx_strand_id
1 'polypeptide(L)'
;MYLSRWMSKDISGLAEQIEKYEIGAKELSFTTKDQKELKRVAGALNQMVETIQVQVREIIQVEKRKRKAELLMLQSQINPHFLYNTLFSVKTLIDLQRYQMASNMFQSLIDFYVISLNHGKERVTIRKELEVINHYLSILKIRYNESFEWLVNVDEDILDCEILTLTLQPLVENAVQHGIKNKTEKGMIDISGCSLEGTIILTVWDNGEGISPETLEVLENDINEKELQDKKENPHFGLWNSNQRLKLYFGEEYGIQMESEKGKYTSVTVRIPEKKYEG
;
A
#
# COMPACT_ATOMS: atom_id res chain seq x y z
N MET A 1 -68.87 15.58 6.55
CA MET A 1 -68.56 14.13 6.72
C MET A 1 -68.02 13.45 5.45
N TYR A 2 -68.33 13.91 4.23
CA TYR A 2 -67.81 13.32 2.96
C TYR A 2 -66.35 13.71 2.61
N LEU A 3 -65.94 14.93 2.89
CA LEU A 3 -64.54 15.42 2.60
C LEU A 3 -63.46 14.70 3.42
N SER A 4 -63.73 14.36 4.66
CA SER A 4 -62.79 13.69 5.55
C SER A 4 -62.50 12.23 5.12
N ARG A 5 -63.49 11.52 4.62
CA ARG A 5 -63.33 10.13 4.13
C ARG A 5 -62.54 10.06 2.80
N TRP A 6 -62.65 11.09 1.96
CA TRP A 6 -61.98 11.11 0.66
C TRP A 6 -60.48 11.44 0.80
N MET A 7 -60.14 12.39 1.68
CA MET A 7 -58.75 12.70 2.01
C MET A 7 -58.04 11.51 2.69
N SER A 8 -58.75 10.74 3.53
CA SER A 8 -58.21 9.57 4.20
C SER A 8 -57.79 8.47 3.22
N LYS A 9 -58.49 8.31 2.08
CA LYS A 9 -58.22 7.24 1.10
C LYS A 9 -56.94 7.49 0.28
N ASP A 10 -56.69 8.72 -0.10
CA ASP A 10 -55.49 9.07 -0.88
C ASP A 10 -54.22 9.06 -0.01
N ILE A 11 -54.33 9.47 1.26
CA ILE A 11 -53.24 9.36 2.25
C ILE A 11 -52.92 7.89 2.56
N SER A 12 -53.95 7.04 2.74
CA SER A 12 -53.77 5.60 2.97
C SER A 12 -53.10 4.93 1.73
N GLY A 13 -53.46 5.36 0.52
CA GLY A 13 -52.81 4.86 -0.71
C GLY A 13 -51.34 5.23 -0.84
N LEU A 14 -50.95 6.44 -0.43
CA LEU A 14 -49.56 6.84 -0.36
C LEU A 14 -48.77 6.07 0.70
N ALA A 15 -49.38 5.88 1.90
CA ALA A 15 -48.78 5.10 2.99
C ALA A 15 -48.54 3.65 2.56
N GLU A 16 -49.51 3.02 1.88
CA GLU A 16 -49.36 1.66 1.36
C GLU A 16 -48.23 1.56 0.27
N GLN A 17 -48.05 2.60 -0.57
CA GLN A 17 -46.97 2.65 -1.53
C GLN A 17 -45.60 2.81 -0.84
N ILE A 18 -45.54 3.57 0.28
CA ILE A 18 -44.30 3.74 1.07
C ILE A 18 -43.94 2.44 1.79
N GLU A 19 -44.94 1.73 2.41
CA GLU A 19 -44.73 0.47 3.11
C GLU A 19 -44.23 -0.65 2.17
N LYS A 20 -44.64 -0.62 0.92
CA LYS A 20 -44.20 -1.57 -0.12
C LYS A 20 -42.86 -1.21 -0.77
N TYR A 21 -42.23 -0.08 -0.36
CA TYR A 21 -40.97 0.33 -0.92
C TYR A 21 -39.82 -0.52 -0.38
N GLU A 22 -39.21 -1.30 -1.25
CA GLU A 22 -37.95 -1.99 -1.00
C GLU A 22 -36.78 -1.24 -1.68
N ILE A 23 -35.71 -1.00 -0.93
CA ILE A 23 -34.50 -0.35 -1.46
C ILE A 23 -33.93 -1.22 -2.58
N GLY A 24 -33.92 -0.70 -3.81
CA GLY A 24 -33.42 -1.40 -5.00
C GLY A 24 -34.49 -1.79 -6.03
N ALA A 25 -35.77 -1.54 -5.76
CA ALA A 25 -36.82 -1.71 -6.75
C ALA A 25 -36.61 -0.77 -7.97
N LYS A 26 -36.66 -1.34 -9.19
CA LYS A 26 -36.25 -0.64 -10.43
C LYS A 26 -37.16 0.53 -10.83
N GLU A 27 -38.41 0.56 -10.42
CA GLU A 27 -39.38 1.62 -10.75
C GLU A 27 -40.40 1.75 -9.62
N LEU A 28 -40.27 2.76 -8.78
CA LEU A 28 -41.36 3.20 -7.93
C LEU A 28 -41.56 4.70 -8.14
N SER A 29 -42.74 5.06 -8.63
CA SER A 29 -43.21 6.42 -8.62
C SER A 29 -44.43 6.53 -7.74
N PHE A 30 -44.36 7.39 -6.75
CA PHE A 30 -45.53 7.73 -5.94
C PHE A 30 -46.48 8.60 -6.77
N THR A 31 -47.75 8.17 -6.88
CA THR A 31 -48.74 8.91 -7.67
C THR A 31 -50.01 9.10 -6.85
N THR A 32 -50.63 10.28 -6.99
CA THR A 32 -51.93 10.62 -6.40
C THR A 32 -52.88 11.22 -7.47
N LYS A 33 -54.18 10.99 -7.32
CA LYS A 33 -55.14 11.33 -8.39
C LYS A 33 -55.59 12.79 -8.40
N ASP A 34 -55.83 13.48 -7.26
CA ASP A 34 -56.66 14.73 -7.33
C ASP A 34 -56.34 15.91 -6.40
N GLN A 35 -55.36 15.86 -5.50
CA GLN A 35 -55.04 16.98 -4.61
C GLN A 35 -53.66 17.60 -4.91
N LYS A 36 -53.63 18.93 -5.07
CA LYS A 36 -52.38 19.68 -5.39
C LYS A 36 -51.29 19.51 -4.33
N GLU A 37 -51.69 19.49 -3.07
CA GLU A 37 -50.83 19.29 -1.89
C GLU A 37 -50.24 17.87 -1.87
N LEU A 38 -51.05 16.84 -2.11
CA LEU A 38 -50.60 15.46 -2.18
C LEU A 38 -49.70 15.18 -3.37
N LYS A 39 -49.93 15.83 -4.50
CA LYS A 39 -49.02 15.79 -5.67
C LYS A 39 -47.64 16.37 -5.35
N ARG A 40 -47.59 17.43 -4.53
CA ARG A 40 -46.31 18.01 -4.08
C ARG A 40 -45.58 17.03 -3.13
N VAL A 41 -46.28 16.38 -2.24
CA VAL A 41 -45.70 15.36 -1.35
C VAL A 41 -45.18 14.16 -2.14
N ALA A 42 -46.00 13.64 -3.08
CA ALA A 42 -45.57 12.54 -3.97
C ALA A 42 -44.34 12.92 -4.79
N GLY A 43 -44.29 14.17 -5.31
CA GLY A 43 -43.13 14.70 -6.02
C GLY A 43 -41.85 14.75 -5.13
N ALA A 44 -42.00 15.24 -3.90
CA ALA A 44 -40.89 15.27 -2.93
C ALA A 44 -40.40 13.87 -2.55
N LEU A 45 -41.30 12.90 -2.37
CA LEU A 45 -40.96 11.50 -2.11
C LEU A 45 -40.22 10.88 -3.32
N ASN A 46 -40.71 11.11 -4.53
CA ASN A 46 -40.02 10.61 -5.74
C ASN A 46 -38.60 11.18 -5.85
N GLN A 47 -38.42 12.47 -5.60
CA GLN A 47 -37.09 13.11 -5.61
C GLN A 47 -36.19 12.55 -4.50
N MET A 48 -36.74 12.27 -3.32
CA MET A 48 -35.99 11.64 -2.22
C MET A 48 -35.53 10.22 -2.62
N VAL A 49 -36.44 9.41 -3.19
CA VAL A 49 -36.13 8.06 -3.66
C VAL A 49 -35.03 8.09 -4.73
N GLU A 50 -35.14 9.00 -5.70
CA GLU A 50 -34.11 9.17 -6.73
C GLU A 50 -32.76 9.53 -6.12
N THR A 51 -32.74 10.46 -5.17
CA THR A 51 -31.52 10.87 -4.46
C THR A 51 -30.91 9.68 -3.71
N ILE A 52 -31.73 8.91 -2.98
CA ILE A 52 -31.27 7.71 -2.26
C ILE A 52 -30.71 6.67 -3.24
N GLN A 53 -31.36 6.43 -4.36
CA GLN A 53 -30.87 5.48 -5.37
C GLN A 53 -29.54 5.92 -6.00
N VAL A 54 -29.32 7.22 -6.19
CA VAL A 54 -28.04 7.76 -6.65
C VAL A 54 -26.97 7.52 -5.59
N GLN A 55 -27.22 7.88 -4.33
CA GLN A 55 -26.29 7.68 -3.22
C GLN A 55 -25.93 6.21 -3.00
N VAL A 56 -26.90 5.31 -3.04
CA VAL A 56 -26.69 3.86 -2.93
C VAL A 56 -25.79 3.35 -4.07
N ARG A 57 -26.02 3.80 -5.30
CA ARG A 57 -25.17 3.45 -6.44
C ARG A 57 -23.74 3.96 -6.27
N GLU A 58 -23.57 5.17 -5.77
CA GLU A 58 -22.25 5.74 -5.47
C GLU A 58 -21.52 4.95 -4.39
N ILE A 59 -22.19 4.60 -3.29
CA ILE A 59 -21.64 3.78 -2.20
C ILE A 59 -21.18 2.42 -2.75
N ILE A 60 -22.02 1.73 -3.54
CA ILE A 60 -21.67 0.45 -4.16
C ILE A 60 -20.45 0.58 -5.09
N GLN A 61 -20.35 1.68 -5.84
CA GLN A 61 -19.21 1.94 -6.71
C GLN A 61 -17.91 2.19 -5.93
N VAL A 62 -17.99 2.98 -4.85
CA VAL A 62 -16.86 3.24 -3.95
C VAL A 62 -16.38 1.93 -3.31
N GLU A 63 -17.31 1.11 -2.80
CA GLU A 63 -16.99 -0.18 -2.18
C GLU A 63 -16.35 -1.16 -3.18
N LYS A 64 -16.86 -1.22 -4.42
CA LYS A 64 -16.23 -2.02 -5.49
C LYS A 64 -14.82 -1.55 -5.83
N ARG A 65 -14.60 -0.23 -5.89
CA ARG A 65 -13.26 0.35 -6.13
C ARG A 65 -12.31 0.02 -4.98
N LYS A 66 -12.77 0.18 -3.73
CA LYS A 66 -12.01 -0.17 -2.53
C LYS A 66 -11.62 -1.65 -2.56
N ARG A 67 -12.57 -2.55 -2.78
CA ARG A 67 -12.31 -4.00 -2.85
C ARG A 67 -11.34 -4.38 -3.98
N LYS A 68 -11.46 -3.71 -5.14
CA LYS A 68 -10.50 -3.90 -6.25
C LYS A 68 -9.10 -3.41 -5.89
N ALA A 69 -8.99 -2.28 -5.20
CA ALA A 69 -7.71 -1.75 -4.72
C ALA A 69 -7.08 -2.68 -3.67
N GLU A 70 -7.87 -3.20 -2.72
CA GLU A 70 -7.44 -4.19 -1.72
C GLU A 70 -6.94 -5.49 -2.39
N LEU A 71 -7.64 -6.00 -3.39
CA LEU A 71 -7.21 -7.18 -4.15
C LEU A 71 -5.92 -6.93 -4.94
N LEU A 72 -5.77 -5.76 -5.56
CA LEU A 72 -4.54 -5.37 -6.26
C LEU A 72 -3.38 -5.19 -5.28
N MET A 73 -3.64 -4.65 -4.10
CA MET A 73 -2.65 -4.54 -3.02
C MET A 73 -2.18 -5.92 -2.54
N LEU A 74 -3.11 -6.85 -2.30
CA LEU A 74 -2.79 -8.23 -1.94
C LEU A 74 -1.99 -8.96 -3.04
N GLN A 75 -2.32 -8.75 -4.31
CA GLN A 75 -1.56 -9.30 -5.44
C GLN A 75 -0.18 -8.69 -5.59
N SER A 76 0.01 -7.41 -5.24
CA SER A 76 1.32 -6.75 -5.30
C SER A 76 2.26 -7.17 -4.17
N GLN A 77 1.74 -7.72 -3.07
CA GLN A 77 2.55 -8.23 -1.96
C GLN A 77 3.33 -9.51 -2.34
N ILE A 78 2.90 -10.25 -3.35
CA ILE A 78 3.66 -11.36 -3.90
C ILE A 78 4.35 -10.82 -5.15
N ASN A 79 5.65 -10.55 -5.09
CA ASN A 79 6.45 -10.27 -6.28
C ASN A 79 6.71 -11.60 -7.03
N PRO A 80 5.96 -11.93 -8.13
CA PRO A 80 6.08 -13.23 -8.77
C PRO A 80 7.48 -13.44 -9.35
N HIS A 81 8.11 -12.38 -9.82
CA HIS A 81 9.45 -12.43 -10.39
C HIS A 81 10.50 -12.76 -9.32
N PHE A 82 10.38 -12.19 -8.10
CA PHE A 82 11.24 -12.54 -6.97
C PHE A 82 11.09 -14.01 -6.59
N LEU A 83 9.84 -14.50 -6.49
CA LEU A 83 9.55 -15.90 -6.17
C LEU A 83 10.15 -16.86 -7.20
N TYR A 84 9.88 -16.67 -8.50
CA TYR A 84 10.41 -17.50 -9.56
C TYR A 84 11.94 -17.53 -9.57
N ASN A 85 12.57 -16.37 -9.45
CA ASN A 85 14.03 -16.26 -9.45
C ASN A 85 14.66 -16.93 -8.23
N THR A 86 14.02 -16.85 -7.06
CA THR A 86 14.50 -17.52 -5.85
C THR A 86 14.37 -19.03 -5.95
N LEU A 87 13.22 -19.54 -6.42
CA LEU A 87 13.03 -20.98 -6.66
C LEU A 87 14.01 -21.52 -7.71
N PHE A 88 14.28 -20.75 -8.79
CA PHE A 88 15.29 -21.13 -9.78
C PHE A 88 16.69 -21.17 -9.17
N SER A 89 17.04 -20.22 -8.30
CA SER A 89 18.32 -20.23 -7.59
C SER A 89 18.44 -21.43 -6.65
N VAL A 90 17.38 -21.77 -5.90
CA VAL A 90 17.34 -22.98 -5.05
C VAL A 90 17.57 -24.22 -5.91
N LYS A 91 16.87 -24.36 -7.04
CA LYS A 91 17.09 -25.49 -7.98
C LYS A 91 18.54 -25.56 -8.44
N THR A 92 19.13 -24.44 -8.85
CA THR A 92 20.51 -24.38 -9.30
C THR A 92 21.50 -24.82 -8.21
N LEU A 93 21.26 -24.42 -6.95
CA LEU A 93 22.09 -24.84 -5.82
C LEU A 93 21.99 -26.35 -5.55
N ILE A 94 20.80 -26.94 -5.75
CA ILE A 94 20.60 -28.39 -5.66
C ILE A 94 21.37 -29.12 -6.77
N ASP A 95 21.26 -28.64 -8.01
CA ASP A 95 21.98 -29.22 -9.16
C ASP A 95 23.51 -29.15 -8.97
N LEU A 96 23.98 -28.10 -8.29
CA LEU A 96 25.41 -27.93 -7.92
C LEU A 96 25.78 -28.68 -6.62
N GLN A 97 24.90 -29.49 -6.03
CA GLN A 97 25.07 -30.23 -4.79
C GLN A 97 25.37 -29.34 -3.56
N ARG A 98 24.99 -28.05 -3.61
CA ARG A 98 25.12 -27.08 -2.49
C ARG A 98 23.90 -27.14 -1.59
N TYR A 99 23.58 -28.30 -1.03
CA TYR A 99 22.31 -28.58 -0.35
C TYR A 99 22.08 -27.68 0.88
N GLN A 100 23.13 -27.36 1.66
CA GLN A 100 22.97 -26.49 2.82
C GLN A 100 22.59 -25.07 2.42
N MET A 101 23.19 -24.51 1.35
CA MET A 101 22.84 -23.20 0.85
C MET A 101 21.41 -23.17 0.28
N ALA A 102 21.01 -24.22 -0.46
CA ALA A 102 19.66 -24.39 -0.97
C ALA A 102 18.62 -24.42 0.17
N SER A 103 18.90 -25.18 1.23
CA SER A 103 18.06 -25.28 2.42
C SER A 103 17.92 -23.91 3.13
N ASN A 104 19.02 -23.23 3.36
CA ASN A 104 19.02 -21.91 4.00
C ASN A 104 18.24 -20.88 3.18
N MET A 105 18.44 -20.86 1.87
CA MET A 105 17.73 -19.97 0.97
C MET A 105 16.21 -20.25 0.95
N PHE A 106 15.84 -21.52 0.94
CA PHE A 106 14.44 -21.93 0.96
C PHE A 106 13.78 -21.59 2.31
N GLN A 107 14.48 -21.80 3.43
CA GLN A 107 13.97 -21.39 4.74
C GLN A 107 13.76 -19.86 4.81
N SER A 108 14.73 -19.07 4.36
CA SER A 108 14.59 -17.61 4.30
C SER A 108 13.42 -17.17 3.42
N LEU A 109 13.13 -17.91 2.33
CA LEU A 109 11.98 -17.64 1.47
C LEU A 109 10.65 -17.90 2.20
N ILE A 110 10.57 -19.02 2.97
CA ILE A 110 9.39 -19.33 3.76
C ILE A 110 9.15 -18.22 4.80
N ASP A 111 10.19 -17.87 5.57
CA ASP A 111 10.10 -16.88 6.66
C ASP A 111 9.73 -15.49 6.09
N PHE A 112 10.36 -15.10 4.98
CA PHE A 112 10.01 -13.88 4.26
C PHE A 112 8.52 -13.82 3.91
N TYR A 113 7.96 -14.88 3.30
CA TYR A 113 6.54 -14.87 2.92
C TYR A 113 5.60 -15.01 4.11
N VAL A 114 5.94 -15.80 5.12
CA VAL A 114 5.11 -15.94 6.34
C VAL A 114 4.97 -14.60 7.04
N ILE A 115 6.05 -13.83 7.17
CA ILE A 115 6.03 -12.53 7.84
C ILE A 115 5.37 -11.46 6.93
N SER A 116 5.72 -11.44 5.63
CA SER A 116 5.19 -10.45 4.67
C SER A 116 3.69 -10.60 4.42
N LEU A 117 3.18 -11.84 4.42
CA LEU A 117 1.75 -12.14 4.25
C LEU A 117 0.96 -12.03 5.56
N ASN A 118 1.56 -11.51 6.62
CA ASN A 118 1.03 -11.42 7.98
C ASN A 118 -0.43 -10.93 8.04
N HIS A 119 -1.35 -11.79 7.63
CA HIS A 119 -2.82 -11.64 7.66
C HIS A 119 -3.38 -10.34 7.06
N GLY A 120 -2.67 -9.71 6.10
CA GLY A 120 -3.14 -8.50 5.44
C GLY A 120 -3.13 -7.26 6.34
N LYS A 121 -2.38 -7.25 7.44
CA LYS A 121 -2.24 -6.08 8.29
C LYS A 121 -1.50 -4.98 7.53
N GLU A 122 -2.10 -3.80 7.51
CA GLU A 122 -1.52 -2.62 6.87
C GLU A 122 -0.31 -2.07 7.64
N ARG A 123 -0.25 -2.36 8.95
CA ARG A 123 0.78 -1.88 9.87
C ARG A 123 1.45 -3.02 10.61
N VAL A 124 2.73 -2.85 10.88
CA VAL A 124 3.55 -3.76 11.67
C VAL A 124 4.49 -2.97 12.57
N THR A 125 5.22 -3.64 13.46
CA THR A 125 6.33 -3.01 14.17
C THR A 125 7.56 -2.87 13.27
N ILE A 126 8.41 -1.87 13.53
CA ILE A 126 9.71 -1.72 12.84
C ILE A 126 10.54 -3.01 12.99
N ARG A 127 10.49 -3.67 14.14
CA ARG A 127 11.14 -4.97 14.38
C ARG A 127 10.74 -6.01 13.32
N LYS A 128 9.44 -6.15 13.04
CA LYS A 128 8.94 -7.10 12.04
C LYS A 128 9.33 -6.72 10.62
N GLU A 129 9.30 -5.44 10.29
CA GLU A 129 9.75 -4.96 8.99
C GLU A 129 11.25 -5.28 8.78
N LEU A 130 12.10 -5.09 9.80
CA LEU A 130 13.51 -5.46 9.77
C LEU A 130 13.74 -6.97 9.66
N GLU A 131 12.90 -7.79 10.30
CA GLU A 131 12.94 -9.25 10.13
C GLU A 131 12.70 -9.65 8.65
N VAL A 132 11.67 -9.07 8.02
CA VAL A 132 11.39 -9.27 6.57
C VAL A 132 12.60 -8.88 5.73
N ILE A 133 13.21 -7.73 6.00
CA ILE A 133 14.39 -7.24 5.28
C ILE A 133 15.59 -8.17 5.45
N ASN A 134 15.83 -8.68 6.64
CA ASN A 134 16.93 -9.61 6.88
C ASN A 134 16.76 -10.92 6.08
N HIS A 135 15.56 -11.50 6.02
CA HIS A 135 15.29 -12.67 5.19
C HIS A 135 15.43 -12.36 3.69
N TYR A 136 14.93 -11.22 3.25
CA TYR A 136 15.06 -10.75 1.87
C TYR A 136 16.52 -10.60 1.46
N LEU A 137 17.34 -9.89 2.25
CA LEU A 137 18.78 -9.69 2.00
C LEU A 137 19.56 -11.01 2.04
N SER A 138 19.20 -11.93 2.93
CA SER A 138 19.81 -13.27 3.00
C SER A 138 19.61 -14.05 1.70
N ILE A 139 18.39 -14.00 1.13
CA ILE A 139 18.10 -14.60 -0.18
C ILE A 139 18.95 -13.96 -1.28
N LEU A 140 18.97 -12.62 -1.33
CA LEU A 140 19.71 -11.89 -2.35
C LEU A 140 21.23 -12.09 -2.23
N LYS A 141 21.77 -12.17 -1.01
CA LYS A 141 23.20 -12.45 -0.78
C LYS A 141 23.62 -13.77 -1.44
N ILE A 142 22.85 -14.85 -1.19
CA ILE A 142 23.11 -16.14 -1.84
C ILE A 142 22.99 -16.04 -3.36
N ARG A 143 21.95 -15.37 -3.85
CA ARG A 143 21.66 -15.20 -5.27
C ARG A 143 22.75 -14.42 -6.01
N TYR A 144 23.33 -13.41 -5.38
CA TYR A 144 24.39 -12.57 -5.94
C TYR A 144 25.78 -13.03 -5.50
N ASN A 145 25.92 -14.31 -5.11
CA ASN A 145 27.19 -14.96 -4.80
C ASN A 145 28.01 -14.19 -3.74
N GLU A 146 27.33 -13.77 -2.67
CA GLU A 146 27.91 -13.04 -1.53
C GLU A 146 28.61 -11.72 -1.89
N SER A 147 28.17 -11.06 -2.96
CA SER A 147 28.77 -9.83 -3.47
C SER A 147 28.58 -8.61 -2.55
N PHE A 148 27.76 -8.72 -1.50
CA PHE A 148 27.51 -7.63 -0.56
C PHE A 148 27.33 -8.10 0.87
N GLU A 149 27.44 -7.16 1.80
CA GLU A 149 27.11 -7.31 3.20
C GLU A 149 26.14 -6.22 3.64
N TRP A 150 25.45 -6.44 4.76
CA TRP A 150 24.60 -5.41 5.35
C TRP A 150 24.76 -5.35 6.87
N LEU A 151 24.49 -4.18 7.41
CA LEU A 151 24.40 -3.90 8.84
C LEU A 151 23.01 -3.34 9.15
N VAL A 152 22.53 -3.64 10.35
CA VAL A 152 21.29 -3.06 10.91
C VAL A 152 21.64 -2.40 12.22
N ASN A 153 21.52 -1.09 12.29
CA ASN A 153 21.83 -0.26 13.44
C ASN A 153 20.65 0.64 13.79
N VAL A 154 19.61 0.06 14.37
CA VAL A 154 18.36 0.72 14.71
C VAL A 154 18.20 0.74 16.21
N ASP A 155 17.87 1.92 16.76
CA ASP A 155 17.68 2.11 18.20
C ASP A 155 16.55 1.21 18.75
N GLU A 156 16.78 0.59 19.91
CA GLU A 156 15.81 -0.34 20.50
C GLU A 156 14.48 0.34 20.82
N ASP A 157 14.51 1.61 21.21
CA ASP A 157 13.33 2.38 21.61
C ASP A 157 12.28 2.52 20.51
N ILE A 158 12.69 2.46 19.24
CA ILE A 158 11.78 2.60 18.09
C ILE A 158 11.33 1.25 17.50
N LEU A 159 11.94 0.13 17.89
CA LEU A 159 11.64 -1.17 17.30
C LEU A 159 10.18 -1.60 17.45
N ASP A 160 9.50 -1.18 18.52
CA ASP A 160 8.10 -1.49 18.77
C ASP A 160 7.14 -0.37 18.29
N CYS A 161 7.65 0.62 17.57
CA CYS A 161 6.84 1.63 16.90
C CYS A 161 6.24 1.09 15.61
N GLU A 162 5.09 1.68 15.22
CA GLU A 162 4.38 1.27 14.01
C GLU A 162 5.05 1.81 12.73
N ILE A 163 5.03 0.99 11.70
CA ILE A 163 5.38 1.34 10.33
C ILE A 163 4.39 0.67 9.37
N LEU A 164 4.17 1.25 8.19
CA LEU A 164 3.41 0.58 7.15
C LEU A 164 4.18 -0.62 6.60
N THR A 165 3.49 -1.74 6.46
CA THR A 165 4.06 -2.98 5.91
C THR A 165 4.70 -2.75 4.55
N LEU A 166 5.87 -3.34 4.31
CA LEU A 166 6.63 -3.23 3.06
C LEU A 166 7.05 -1.79 2.72
N THR A 167 7.42 -1.00 3.73
CA THR A 167 7.97 0.36 3.52
C THR A 167 9.46 0.31 3.19
N LEU A 168 10.25 -0.47 3.93
CA LEU A 168 11.71 -0.56 3.73
C LEU A 168 12.10 -1.47 2.57
N GLN A 169 11.28 -2.43 2.20
CA GLN A 169 11.61 -3.40 1.14
C GLN A 169 11.94 -2.73 -0.20
N PRO A 170 11.15 -1.79 -0.76
CA PRO A 170 11.49 -1.13 -2.01
C PRO A 170 12.80 -0.32 -1.94
N LEU A 171 13.14 0.23 -0.77
CA LEU A 171 14.38 0.97 -0.57
C LEU A 171 15.59 0.01 -0.66
N VAL A 172 15.50 -1.11 0.06
CA VAL A 172 16.54 -2.14 0.06
C VAL A 172 16.65 -2.82 -1.30
N GLU A 173 15.52 -3.05 -1.99
CA GLU A 173 15.51 -3.57 -3.36
C GLU A 173 16.27 -2.66 -4.32
N ASN A 174 16.05 -1.35 -4.24
CA ASN A 174 16.76 -0.37 -5.03
C ASN A 174 18.26 -0.34 -4.70
N ALA A 175 18.64 -0.36 -3.44
CA ALA A 175 20.05 -0.41 -3.01
C ALA A 175 20.78 -1.62 -3.63
N VAL A 176 20.14 -2.81 -3.62
CA VAL A 176 20.73 -4.00 -4.20
C VAL A 176 20.74 -3.95 -5.73
N GLN A 177 19.60 -3.64 -6.37
CA GLN A 177 19.45 -3.76 -7.83
C GLN A 177 20.17 -2.64 -8.59
N HIS A 178 20.12 -1.42 -8.09
CA HIS A 178 20.68 -0.23 -8.75
C HIS A 178 21.99 0.24 -8.13
N GLY A 179 22.16 0.03 -6.81
CA GLY A 179 23.41 0.41 -6.14
C GLY A 179 24.53 -0.61 -6.34
N ILE A 180 24.31 -1.85 -5.98
CA ILE A 180 25.37 -2.83 -5.70
C ILE A 180 25.56 -3.84 -6.84
N LYS A 181 24.52 -4.27 -7.53
CA LYS A 181 24.52 -5.41 -8.46
C LYS A 181 25.63 -5.38 -9.51
N ASN A 182 26.00 -4.20 -10.02
CA ASN A 182 27.00 -4.02 -11.08
C ASN A 182 28.40 -3.66 -10.56
N LYS A 183 28.55 -3.57 -9.23
CA LYS A 183 29.81 -3.16 -8.61
C LYS A 183 30.85 -4.29 -8.65
N THR A 184 32.09 -3.95 -8.94
CA THR A 184 33.21 -4.91 -8.91
C THR A 184 33.77 -5.13 -7.51
N GLU A 185 33.60 -4.15 -6.63
CA GLU A 185 33.95 -4.23 -5.22
C GLU A 185 32.80 -4.74 -4.38
N LYS A 186 33.09 -5.21 -3.16
CA LYS A 186 32.07 -5.69 -2.25
C LYS A 186 31.09 -4.57 -1.87
N GLY A 187 29.81 -4.81 -2.11
CA GLY A 187 28.75 -3.90 -1.73
C GLY A 187 28.53 -3.86 -0.22
N MET A 188 28.08 -2.71 0.29
CA MET A 188 27.67 -2.53 1.68
C MET A 188 26.32 -1.83 1.70
N ILE A 189 25.40 -2.36 2.51
CA ILE A 189 24.13 -1.72 2.84
C ILE A 189 24.10 -1.46 4.34
N ASP A 190 23.79 -0.24 4.73
CA ASP A 190 23.56 0.12 6.14
C ASP A 190 22.10 0.52 6.32
N ILE A 191 21.42 -0.11 7.28
CA ILE A 191 20.05 0.20 7.66
C ILE A 191 20.10 0.76 9.06
N SER A 192 19.92 2.06 9.19
CA SER A 192 19.97 2.76 10.47
C SER A 192 18.63 3.37 10.82
N GLY A 193 18.39 3.61 12.12
CA GLY A 193 17.14 4.20 12.56
C GLY A 193 17.25 4.80 13.96
N CYS A 194 16.67 5.98 14.13
CA CYS A 194 16.58 6.67 15.42
C CYS A 194 15.28 7.48 15.54
N SER A 195 14.98 7.95 16.75
CA SER A 195 13.93 8.95 16.97
C SER A 195 14.55 10.30 17.23
N LEU A 196 14.02 11.34 16.59
CA LEU A 196 14.39 12.73 16.79
C LEU A 196 13.11 13.58 16.90
N GLU A 197 12.91 14.23 18.04
CA GLU A 197 11.79 15.15 18.29
C GLU A 197 10.40 14.57 17.93
N GLY A 198 10.17 13.29 18.28
CA GLY A 198 8.90 12.60 17.99
C GLY A 198 8.73 12.14 16.54
N THR A 199 9.80 12.20 15.76
CA THR A 199 9.86 11.68 14.38
C THR A 199 10.86 10.53 14.32
N ILE A 200 10.44 9.39 13.79
CA ILE A 200 11.31 8.27 13.47
C ILE A 200 11.94 8.52 12.11
N ILE A 201 13.24 8.36 12.06
CA ILE A 201 14.07 8.48 10.87
C ILE A 201 14.70 7.12 10.62
N LEU A 202 14.32 6.47 9.51
CA LEU A 202 14.91 5.19 9.06
C LEU A 202 15.64 5.44 7.76
N THR A 203 16.91 5.07 7.70
CA THR A 203 17.76 5.30 6.53
C THR A 203 18.30 3.98 5.99
N VAL A 204 18.20 3.81 4.68
CA VAL A 204 18.87 2.75 3.92
C VAL A 204 19.95 3.41 3.09
N TRP A 205 21.20 3.14 3.42
CA TRP A 205 22.38 3.65 2.74
C TRP A 205 23.10 2.50 2.00
N ASP A 206 23.60 2.76 0.80
CA ASP A 206 24.44 1.85 0.05
C ASP A 206 25.69 2.55 -0.51
N ASN A 207 26.79 1.81 -0.59
CA ASN A 207 28.03 2.27 -1.20
C ASN A 207 28.06 2.00 -2.71
N GLY A 208 26.93 2.00 -3.39
CA GLY A 208 26.76 1.62 -4.79
C GLY A 208 27.28 2.62 -5.80
N GLU A 209 26.71 2.55 -7.03
CA GLU A 209 27.11 3.43 -8.13
C GLU A 209 26.68 4.89 -7.94
N GLY A 210 25.80 5.17 -6.98
CA GLY A 210 25.22 6.49 -6.77
C GLY A 210 24.45 7.02 -7.99
N ILE A 211 23.76 8.12 -7.80
CA ILE A 211 22.88 8.74 -8.78
C ILE A 211 23.44 10.10 -9.17
N SER A 212 23.37 10.48 -10.46
CA SER A 212 23.79 11.83 -10.86
C SER A 212 22.80 12.88 -10.36
N PRO A 213 23.24 14.13 -10.12
CA PRO A 213 22.35 15.19 -9.65
C PRO A 213 21.11 15.39 -10.54
N GLU A 214 21.28 15.31 -11.86
CA GLU A 214 20.20 15.48 -12.83
C GLU A 214 19.16 14.35 -12.71
N THR A 215 19.63 13.11 -12.53
CA THR A 215 18.73 11.95 -12.34
C THR A 215 18.06 11.97 -10.97
N LEU A 216 18.78 12.42 -9.94
CA LEU A 216 18.23 12.55 -8.58
C LEU A 216 17.10 13.58 -8.53
N GLU A 217 17.26 14.73 -9.19
CA GLU A 217 16.22 15.75 -9.30
C GLU A 217 14.96 15.21 -9.99
N VAL A 218 15.10 14.45 -11.07
CA VAL A 218 13.97 13.80 -11.75
C VAL A 218 13.27 12.80 -10.81
N LEU A 219 14.05 11.98 -10.11
CA LEU A 219 13.53 11.00 -9.13
C LEU A 219 12.76 11.67 -8.00
N GLU A 220 13.30 12.73 -7.41
CA GLU A 220 12.65 13.49 -6.34
C GLU A 220 11.34 14.13 -6.80
N ASN A 221 11.30 14.65 -8.03
CA ASN A 221 10.09 15.17 -8.63
C ASN A 221 9.06 14.04 -8.82
N ASP A 222 9.45 12.91 -9.43
CA ASP A 222 8.59 11.76 -9.68
C ASP A 222 7.95 11.22 -8.39
N ILE A 223 8.73 11.02 -7.33
CA ILE A 223 8.21 10.46 -6.07
C ILE A 223 7.28 11.42 -5.32
N ASN A 224 7.36 12.73 -5.59
CA ASN A 224 6.52 13.76 -4.97
C ASN A 224 5.29 14.14 -5.82
N GLU A 225 5.20 13.70 -7.08
CA GLU A 225 4.01 13.95 -7.90
C GLU A 225 2.78 13.21 -7.33
N LYS A 226 1.61 13.89 -7.34
CA LYS A 226 0.33 13.29 -6.88
C LYS A 226 -0.17 12.18 -7.79
N GLU A 227 0.10 12.26 -9.09
CA GLU A 227 -0.29 11.26 -10.08
C GLU A 227 0.90 10.97 -11.00
N LEU A 228 1.46 9.78 -10.87
CA LEU A 228 2.50 9.31 -11.77
C LEU A 228 1.87 8.92 -13.12
N GLN A 229 2.31 9.50 -14.22
CA GLN A 229 1.91 9.10 -15.56
C GLN A 229 2.53 7.71 -15.86
N ASP A 230 1.76 6.82 -16.53
CA ASP A 230 2.16 5.46 -16.89
C ASP A 230 2.67 4.58 -15.73
N LYS A 231 1.84 4.47 -14.67
CA LYS A 231 2.15 3.82 -13.38
C LYS A 231 2.81 2.44 -13.46
N LYS A 232 2.62 1.66 -14.52
CA LYS A 232 3.14 0.28 -14.60
C LYS A 232 4.50 0.16 -15.28
N GLU A 233 4.91 1.14 -16.05
CA GLU A 233 6.16 1.13 -16.81
C GLU A 233 7.24 2.04 -16.20
N ASN A 234 6.87 2.87 -15.21
CA ASN A 234 7.82 3.76 -14.55
C ASN A 234 8.72 2.95 -13.59
N PRO A 235 10.04 2.96 -13.78
CA PRO A 235 11.00 2.23 -12.94
C PRO A 235 10.99 2.71 -11.47
N HIS A 236 10.48 3.92 -11.19
CA HIS A 236 10.44 4.53 -9.86
C HIS A 236 9.13 4.28 -9.11
N PHE A 237 8.23 3.48 -9.69
CA PHE A 237 6.89 3.19 -9.13
C PHE A 237 6.94 2.65 -7.69
N GLY A 238 7.93 1.83 -7.34
CA GLY A 238 8.08 1.27 -6.00
C GLY A 238 8.29 2.35 -4.93
N LEU A 239 9.22 3.27 -5.15
CA LEU A 239 9.51 4.38 -4.24
C LEU A 239 8.36 5.39 -4.20
N TRP A 240 7.83 5.75 -5.37
CA TRP A 240 6.65 6.62 -5.45
C TRP A 240 5.47 6.07 -4.64
N ASN A 241 5.14 4.79 -4.84
CA ASN A 241 4.04 4.15 -4.12
C ASN A 241 4.25 4.16 -2.60
N SER A 242 5.48 3.84 -2.15
CA SER A 242 5.83 3.90 -0.72
C SER A 242 5.70 5.32 -0.18
N ASN A 243 6.18 6.34 -0.91
CA ASN A 243 6.08 7.73 -0.52
C ASN A 243 4.62 8.20 -0.42
N GLN A 244 3.79 7.89 -1.43
CA GLN A 244 2.37 8.26 -1.41
C GLN A 244 1.60 7.57 -0.26
N ARG A 245 1.89 6.29 0.02
CA ARG A 245 1.29 5.58 1.15
C ARG A 245 1.65 6.23 2.49
N LEU A 246 2.92 6.60 2.69
CA LEU A 246 3.37 7.29 3.90
C LEU A 246 2.68 8.63 4.10
N LYS A 247 2.63 9.46 3.05
CA LYS A 247 1.95 10.77 3.08
C LYS A 247 0.45 10.65 3.34
N LEU A 248 -0.23 9.72 2.68
CA LEU A 248 -1.66 9.48 2.87
C LEU A 248 -2.01 9.00 4.28
N TYR A 249 -1.11 8.23 4.90
CA TYR A 249 -1.38 7.63 6.21
C TYR A 249 -0.94 8.52 7.37
N PHE A 250 0.25 9.12 7.27
CA PHE A 250 0.86 9.87 8.37
C PHE A 250 0.78 11.39 8.22
N GLY A 251 0.56 11.92 7.02
CA GLY A 251 0.53 13.35 6.70
C GLY A 251 1.57 13.74 5.66
N GLU A 252 1.35 14.89 5.01
CA GLU A 252 2.19 15.39 3.91
C GLU A 252 3.62 15.77 4.37
N GLU A 253 3.85 15.98 5.66
CA GLU A 253 5.15 16.26 6.27
C GLU A 253 6.05 15.04 6.39
N TYR A 254 5.49 13.84 6.24
CA TYR A 254 6.20 12.57 6.27
C TYR A 254 6.46 12.04 4.87
N GLY A 255 7.30 11.00 4.76
CA GLY A 255 7.58 10.39 3.47
C GLY A 255 9.05 10.06 3.26
N ILE A 256 9.48 10.02 2.00
CA ILE A 256 10.80 9.59 1.56
C ILE A 256 11.62 10.79 1.09
N GLN A 257 12.89 10.83 1.51
CA GLN A 257 13.91 11.77 1.05
C GLN A 257 15.11 10.99 0.52
N MET A 258 15.83 11.52 -0.45
CA MET A 258 16.97 10.86 -1.08
C MET A 258 18.17 11.79 -1.13
N GLU A 259 19.35 11.23 -0.90
CA GLU A 259 20.63 11.87 -1.10
C GLU A 259 21.56 10.90 -1.84
N SER A 260 22.33 11.38 -2.79
CA SER A 260 23.24 10.51 -3.51
C SER A 260 24.41 11.28 -4.09
N GLU A 261 25.56 10.60 -4.21
CA GLU A 261 26.73 11.09 -4.93
C GLU A 261 27.20 10.05 -5.94
N LYS A 262 27.20 10.41 -7.21
CA LYS A 262 27.56 9.50 -8.30
C LYS A 262 28.96 8.89 -8.08
N GLY A 263 29.02 7.56 -8.13
CA GLY A 263 30.25 6.78 -7.92
C GLY A 263 30.59 6.53 -6.45
N LYS A 264 29.76 6.99 -5.48
CA LYS A 264 30.07 6.86 -4.07
C LYS A 264 28.98 6.17 -3.25
N TYR A 265 27.74 6.72 -3.25
CA TYR A 265 26.67 6.20 -2.40
C TYR A 265 25.28 6.67 -2.84
N THR A 266 24.26 5.95 -2.36
CA THR A 266 22.88 6.43 -2.28
C THR A 266 22.37 6.25 -0.85
N SER A 267 21.60 7.22 -0.37
CA SER A 267 20.97 7.23 0.94
C SER A 267 19.49 7.56 0.77
N VAL A 268 18.62 6.67 1.21
CA VAL A 268 17.18 6.85 1.14
C VAL A 268 16.62 6.85 2.56
N THR A 269 16.00 7.94 2.96
CA THR A 269 15.50 8.18 4.31
C THR A 269 13.97 8.21 4.34
N VAL A 270 13.38 7.43 5.22
CA VAL A 270 11.95 7.44 5.56
C VAL A 270 11.74 8.21 6.85
N ARG A 271 10.79 9.14 6.85
CA ARG A 271 10.36 9.89 8.03
C ARG A 271 8.91 9.55 8.35
N ILE A 272 8.65 9.13 9.59
CA ILE A 272 7.31 8.80 10.10
C ILE A 272 7.16 9.33 11.53
N PRO A 273 5.92 9.55 12.05
CA PRO A 273 5.74 9.94 13.44
C PRO A 273 6.13 8.81 14.38
N GLU A 274 6.68 9.17 15.54
CA GLU A 274 6.93 8.19 16.60
C GLU A 274 5.61 7.78 17.26
N LYS A 275 5.15 6.58 16.93
CA LYS A 275 3.91 6.02 17.45
C LYS A 275 4.10 4.54 17.77
N LYS A 276 3.78 4.15 19.02
CA LYS A 276 3.84 2.74 19.41
C LYS A 276 2.77 1.93 18.68
N TYR A 277 3.12 0.70 18.34
CA TYR A 277 2.18 -0.21 17.67
C TYR A 277 1.16 -0.75 18.69
N GLU A 278 -0.13 -0.55 18.42
CA GLU A 278 -1.22 -0.96 19.32
C GLU A 278 -1.91 -2.29 18.92
N GLY A 279 -1.38 -3.01 17.90
CA GLY A 279 -1.87 -4.34 17.53
C GLY A 279 -2.82 -4.39 16.34
#